data_c311936f28e26a98839e96c4c012419d
#
_entry.id   c311936f28e26a98839e96c4c012419d
#
_cell.length_a   1.000
_cell.length_b   1.000
_cell.length_c   1.000
_cell.angle_alpha   90.00
_cell.angle_beta   90.00
_cell.angle_gamma   90.00
#
_symmetry.space_group_name_H-M   'P 1'
#
loop_
_entity.id
_entity.type
_entity.pdbx_description
1 polymer ?
#
loop_
_entity_poly.entity_id
_entity_poly.type
_entity_poly.pdbx_seq_one_letter_code
_entity_poly.pdbx_strand_id
1 'polypeptide(L)'
;MMTADKIKELIGPIHGISLIEDFIIDEAGSLKGRIDVVTDQEHADLEWYVEINPTYPFKTMGMEPIHFQNKNLLDYPHIMQGGNLCMHPAEYDNAESQFVNDLKQLKEWVEKYYVRGEKDAHYEHLVVNHHTIHGQYYTFCFAETQEDFTEGDYGIVHYTTLPTGRKKDTPVINYVVQKFVSCVQVKKTEMFCRISKSYQELRSFKGVYCLLNNIPSVYNKFIVENYNSIRGLFSQSQKNYIHSFVVSHRGKCDFFPLFCGYRIPEGGVHWQAMILFMDDLPIESGRAGTGKNRLWLTDFRQGQIQWAETVDISYKYFFGRGAMPKELANKKMLIMGVGAIGSILAETLTRCGAKNLTLYDIDNKEPGNVCRSAYPFYTGIIEKTLDITSLLTQISHHVECSSLKSI
;
A
#
# COMPACT_ATOMS: atom_id res chain seq x y z
N MET A 1 29.65 10.26 -18.30
CA MET A 1 29.61 10.54 -16.86
C MET A 1 29.29 12.02 -16.70
N MET A 2 28.35 12.40 -15.87
CA MET A 2 28.03 13.81 -15.59
C MET A 2 29.19 14.47 -14.85
N THR A 3 29.49 15.73 -15.20
CA THR A 3 30.51 16.55 -14.53
C THR A 3 29.88 17.87 -14.08
N ALA A 4 30.49 18.56 -13.13
CA ALA A 4 30.00 19.84 -12.62
C ALA A 4 29.88 20.89 -13.75
N ASP A 5 30.91 20.99 -14.63
CA ASP A 5 30.90 21.91 -15.76
C ASP A 5 29.76 21.59 -16.72
N LYS A 6 29.50 20.29 -16.96
CA LYS A 6 28.43 19.89 -17.88
C LYS A 6 27.04 20.19 -17.30
N ILE A 7 26.86 20.01 -15.99
CA ILE A 7 25.62 20.40 -15.31
C ILE A 7 25.37 21.89 -15.47
N LYS A 8 26.39 22.74 -15.28
CA LYS A 8 26.30 24.18 -15.43
C LYS A 8 25.93 24.58 -16.86
N GLU A 9 26.53 23.92 -17.84
CA GLU A 9 26.20 24.10 -19.28
C GLU A 9 24.74 23.76 -19.58
N LEU A 10 24.22 22.65 -18.98
CA LEU A 10 22.86 22.17 -19.22
C LEU A 10 21.79 22.99 -18.49
N ILE A 11 22.09 23.57 -17.32
CA ILE A 11 21.16 24.43 -16.59
C ILE A 11 20.99 25.78 -17.28
N GLY A 12 22.08 26.37 -17.81
CA GLY A 12 22.08 27.72 -18.37
C GLY A 12 20.98 28.03 -19.39
N PRO A 13 20.65 27.13 -20.32
CA PRO A 13 19.58 27.33 -21.30
C PRO A 13 18.16 27.16 -20.74
N ILE A 14 17.97 26.60 -19.54
CA ILE A 14 16.65 26.30 -19.01
C ILE A 14 16.07 27.54 -18.33
N HIS A 15 15.10 28.16 -18.98
CA HIS A 15 14.44 29.33 -18.42
C HIS A 15 13.74 29.02 -17.09
N GLY A 16 14.01 29.85 -16.07
CA GLY A 16 13.41 29.73 -14.73
C GLY A 16 14.12 28.73 -13.80
N ILE A 17 15.31 28.26 -14.17
CA ILE A 17 16.19 27.52 -13.27
C ILE A 17 17.55 28.21 -13.26
N SER A 18 18.10 28.45 -12.10
CA SER A 18 19.43 29.05 -11.93
C SER A 18 20.28 28.25 -10.94
N LEU A 19 21.58 28.31 -11.13
CA LEU A 19 22.53 27.66 -10.24
C LEU A 19 22.84 28.60 -9.07
N ILE A 20 22.64 28.15 -7.83
CA ILE A 20 22.99 28.89 -6.60
C ILE A 20 24.37 28.49 -6.10
N GLU A 21 24.62 27.17 -6.04
CA GLU A 21 25.92 26.62 -5.64
C GLU A 21 26.44 25.67 -6.71
N ASP A 22 27.71 25.81 -7.08
CA ASP A 22 28.35 24.92 -8.04
C ASP A 22 28.37 23.47 -7.50
N PHE A 23 28.20 22.53 -8.43
CA PHE A 23 28.22 21.11 -8.07
C PHE A 23 29.63 20.67 -7.69
N ILE A 24 29.76 20.00 -6.55
CA ILE A 24 31.01 19.40 -6.09
C ILE A 24 30.85 17.88 -5.97
N ILE A 25 31.93 17.16 -6.22
CA ILE A 25 31.98 15.70 -6.04
C ILE A 25 32.31 15.39 -4.59
N ASP A 26 31.48 14.55 -3.93
CA ASP A 26 31.77 14.07 -2.59
C ASP A 26 32.69 12.82 -2.58
N GLU A 27 33.03 12.32 -1.40
CA GLU A 27 33.88 11.13 -1.23
C GLU A 27 33.28 9.85 -1.84
N ALA A 28 31.95 9.78 -1.99
CA ALA A 28 31.24 8.66 -2.59
C ALA A 28 31.15 8.78 -4.12
N GLY A 29 31.61 9.89 -4.69
CA GLY A 29 31.54 10.19 -6.13
C GLY A 29 30.21 10.79 -6.57
N SER A 30 29.33 11.17 -5.65
CA SER A 30 28.08 11.86 -5.96
C SER A 30 28.33 13.34 -6.20
N LEU A 31 27.61 13.93 -7.16
CA LEU A 31 27.64 15.37 -7.43
C LEU A 31 26.54 16.06 -6.61
N LYS A 32 26.90 17.05 -5.81
CA LYS A 32 26.00 17.80 -4.94
C LYS A 32 26.10 19.29 -5.19
N GLY A 33 24.93 19.94 -5.30
CA GLY A 33 24.85 21.39 -5.54
C GLY A 33 23.47 21.92 -5.20
N ARG A 34 23.25 23.21 -5.47
CA ARG A 34 21.96 23.86 -5.27
C ARG A 34 21.51 24.63 -6.49
N ILE A 35 20.23 24.52 -6.76
CA ILE A 35 19.55 25.26 -7.81
C ILE A 35 18.38 26.03 -7.26
N ASP A 36 18.01 27.09 -7.92
CA ASP A 36 16.81 27.85 -7.68
C ASP A 36 15.81 27.66 -8.81
N VAL A 37 14.55 27.48 -8.47
CA VAL A 37 13.46 27.44 -9.44
C VAL A 37 12.62 28.68 -9.24
N VAL A 38 12.71 29.57 -10.23
CA VAL A 38 11.97 30.85 -10.26
C VAL A 38 10.49 30.56 -10.46
N THR A 39 9.67 31.18 -9.64
CA THR A 39 8.21 31.10 -9.66
C THR A 39 7.59 32.36 -10.29
N ASP A 40 6.36 32.63 -10.01
CA ASP A 40 5.67 33.87 -10.37
C ASP A 40 5.92 35.00 -9.33
N GLN A 41 5.33 36.16 -9.58
CA GLN A 41 5.51 37.33 -8.70
C GLN A 41 4.80 37.19 -7.32
N GLU A 42 3.89 36.23 -7.20
CA GLU A 42 3.10 36.03 -5.98
C GLU A 42 3.71 34.98 -5.04
N HIS A 43 4.63 34.16 -5.55
CA HIS A 43 5.25 33.06 -4.81
C HIS A 43 6.76 33.26 -4.69
N ALA A 44 7.32 32.82 -3.60
CA ALA A 44 8.78 32.84 -3.40
C ALA A 44 9.46 31.79 -4.30
N ASP A 45 10.63 32.13 -4.82
CA ASP A 45 11.49 31.21 -5.53
C ASP A 45 11.88 30.03 -4.61
N LEU A 46 12.06 28.86 -5.22
CA LEU A 46 12.30 27.63 -4.48
C LEU A 46 13.73 27.13 -4.68
N GLU A 47 14.48 27.18 -3.61
CA GLU A 47 15.82 26.59 -3.55
C GLU A 47 15.73 25.05 -3.36
N TRP A 48 16.45 24.31 -4.22
CA TRP A 48 16.52 22.86 -4.16
C TRP A 48 17.96 22.39 -4.01
N TYR A 49 18.19 21.52 -3.02
CA TYR A 49 19.40 20.74 -2.93
C TYR A 49 19.32 19.58 -3.93
N VAL A 50 20.36 19.40 -4.74
CA VAL A 50 20.41 18.37 -5.78
C VAL A 50 21.58 17.43 -5.52
N GLU A 51 21.28 16.12 -5.49
CA GLU A 51 22.26 15.07 -5.39
C GLU A 51 22.13 14.11 -6.57
N ILE A 52 23.22 13.95 -7.33
CA ILE A 52 23.30 13.06 -8.49
C ILE A 52 24.25 11.93 -8.16
N ASN A 53 23.75 10.70 -8.16
CA ASN A 53 24.52 9.51 -7.86
C ASN A 53 25.53 9.17 -8.98
N PRO A 54 26.66 8.50 -8.68
CA PRO A 54 27.67 8.13 -9.66
C PRO A 54 27.15 7.26 -10.80
N THR A 55 26.07 6.52 -10.55
CA THR A 55 25.45 5.61 -11.53
C THR A 55 24.41 6.29 -12.42
N TYR A 56 24.18 7.59 -12.23
CA TYR A 56 23.23 8.35 -13.03
C TYR A 56 23.44 8.15 -14.54
N PRO A 57 22.42 7.90 -15.36
CA PRO A 57 20.99 7.98 -15.02
C PRO A 57 20.36 6.68 -14.51
N PHE A 58 21.13 5.65 -14.21
CA PHE A 58 20.64 4.33 -13.89
C PHE A 58 20.32 4.18 -12.39
N LYS A 59 19.15 3.64 -12.09
CA LYS A 59 18.75 3.25 -10.74
C LYS A 59 19.51 1.98 -10.32
N THR A 60 20.20 2.02 -9.18
CA THR A 60 21.00 0.91 -8.65
C THR A 60 20.58 0.55 -7.25
N MET A 61 20.41 -0.74 -6.96
CA MET A 61 20.06 -1.25 -5.63
C MET A 61 18.82 -0.57 -5.01
N GLY A 62 17.87 -0.11 -5.84
CA GLY A 62 16.67 0.59 -5.37
C GLY A 62 16.90 2.04 -4.97
N MET A 63 18.11 2.59 -5.16
CA MET A 63 18.39 4.01 -4.95
C MET A 63 18.07 4.81 -6.21
N GLU A 64 17.39 5.94 -6.04
CA GLU A 64 17.11 6.86 -7.15
C GLU A 64 18.43 7.48 -7.66
N PRO A 65 18.57 7.66 -8.98
CA PRO A 65 19.81 8.18 -9.57
C PRO A 65 20.03 9.67 -9.32
N ILE A 66 18.95 10.42 -9.07
CA ILE A 66 18.97 11.85 -8.75
C ILE A 66 17.95 12.15 -7.64
N HIS A 67 18.29 13.09 -6.77
CA HIS A 67 17.41 13.62 -5.75
C HIS A 67 17.32 15.13 -5.85
N PHE A 68 16.10 15.67 -5.85
CA PHE A 68 15.80 17.08 -5.62
C PHE A 68 15.16 17.18 -4.23
N GLN A 69 15.81 17.88 -3.31
CA GLN A 69 15.38 17.93 -1.92
C GLN A 69 15.04 19.35 -1.48
N ASN A 70 13.84 19.51 -0.91
CA ASN A 70 13.44 20.70 -0.16
C ASN A 70 12.57 20.30 1.04
N LYS A 71 13.12 20.42 2.24
CA LYS A 71 12.45 20.02 3.50
C LYS A 71 11.32 20.97 3.93
N ASN A 72 11.21 22.13 3.33
CA ASN A 72 10.14 23.09 3.64
C ASN A 72 8.83 22.77 2.89
N LEU A 73 8.88 21.83 1.95
CA LEU A 73 7.75 21.49 1.08
C LEU A 73 7.06 20.17 1.45
N LEU A 74 7.23 19.68 2.66
CA LEU A 74 6.70 18.38 3.10
C LEU A 74 5.16 18.28 3.03
N ASP A 75 4.46 19.41 3.00
CA ASP A 75 2.99 19.45 2.89
C ASP A 75 2.47 19.33 1.45
N TYR A 76 3.37 19.36 0.48
CA TYR A 76 3.01 19.30 -0.93
C TYR A 76 3.00 17.86 -1.47
N PRO A 77 2.16 17.58 -2.49
CA PRO A 77 2.14 16.27 -3.16
C PRO A 77 3.51 15.88 -3.73
N HIS A 78 3.80 14.58 -3.77
CA HIS A 78 5.04 14.00 -4.31
C HIS A 78 6.34 14.39 -3.60
N ILE A 79 6.26 15.01 -2.43
CA ILE A 79 7.43 15.24 -1.56
C ILE A 79 7.51 14.14 -0.51
N MET A 80 8.60 13.42 -0.50
CA MET A 80 8.86 12.31 0.44
C MET A 80 9.30 12.84 1.81
N GLN A 81 9.30 12.00 2.83
CA GLN A 81 9.63 12.35 4.22
C GLN A 81 10.96 13.12 4.39
N GLY A 82 11.96 12.77 3.60
CA GLY A 82 13.25 13.46 3.61
C GLY A 82 13.25 14.81 2.89
N GLY A 83 12.12 15.25 2.33
CA GLY A 83 12.00 16.41 1.46
C GLY A 83 12.35 16.11 0.00
N ASN A 84 12.61 14.87 -0.35
CA ASN A 84 12.94 14.47 -1.71
C ASN A 84 11.69 14.44 -2.60
N LEU A 85 11.80 15.03 -3.77
CA LEU A 85 10.76 14.96 -4.79
C LEU A 85 10.68 13.54 -5.37
N CYS A 86 9.49 12.96 -5.35
CA CYS A 86 9.21 11.70 -6.06
C CYS A 86 8.99 12.01 -7.53
N MET A 87 9.94 11.60 -8.37
CA MET A 87 9.85 11.79 -9.81
C MET A 87 9.53 10.48 -10.51
N HIS A 88 8.80 10.56 -11.61
CA HIS A 88 8.60 9.43 -12.50
C HIS A 88 9.64 9.51 -13.63
N PRO A 89 10.73 8.74 -13.57
CA PRO A 89 11.75 8.81 -14.59
C PRO A 89 11.20 8.37 -15.94
N ALA A 90 11.25 9.26 -16.92
CA ALA A 90 11.21 8.82 -18.30
C ALA A 90 12.64 8.36 -18.63
N GLU A 91 12.78 7.20 -19.26
CA GLU A 91 14.09 6.70 -19.65
C GLU A 91 14.54 7.39 -20.93
N TYR A 92 15.70 8.02 -20.90
CA TYR A 92 16.36 8.63 -22.05
C TYR A 92 17.68 7.92 -22.34
N ASP A 93 18.09 7.96 -23.62
CA ASP A 93 19.25 7.22 -24.11
C ASP A 93 20.60 7.72 -23.54
N ASN A 94 20.63 8.92 -22.95
CA ASN A 94 21.87 9.48 -22.39
C ASN A 94 21.59 10.35 -21.14
N ALA A 95 22.61 10.49 -20.31
CA ALA A 95 22.55 11.20 -19.03
C ALA A 95 22.23 12.71 -19.17
N GLU A 96 22.66 13.35 -20.26
CA GLU A 96 22.43 14.77 -20.47
C GLU A 96 20.95 15.05 -20.78
N SER A 97 20.38 14.27 -21.71
CA SER A 97 18.94 14.35 -22.03
C SER A 97 18.06 14.01 -20.85
N GLN A 98 18.47 13.00 -20.05
CA GLN A 98 17.77 12.63 -18.82
C GLN A 98 17.78 13.79 -17.83
N PHE A 99 18.95 14.44 -17.60
CA PHE A 99 19.07 15.54 -16.65
C PHE A 99 18.22 16.75 -17.05
N VAL A 100 18.22 17.12 -18.32
CA VAL A 100 17.36 18.20 -18.83
C VAL A 100 15.88 17.87 -18.61
N ASN A 101 15.49 16.61 -18.81
CA ASN A 101 14.13 16.17 -18.54
C ASN A 101 13.79 16.19 -17.04
N ASP A 102 14.69 15.75 -16.17
CA ASP A 102 14.50 15.78 -14.72
C ASP A 102 14.30 17.21 -14.22
N LEU A 103 15.06 18.18 -14.73
CA LEU A 103 14.86 19.61 -14.43
C LEU A 103 13.52 20.14 -14.94
N LYS A 104 13.06 19.70 -16.12
CA LYS A 104 11.73 20.07 -16.64
C LYS A 104 10.63 19.51 -15.76
N GLN A 105 10.73 18.27 -15.33
CA GLN A 105 9.77 17.66 -14.41
C GLN A 105 9.73 18.38 -13.06
N LEU A 106 10.90 18.77 -12.51
CA LEU A 106 10.97 19.59 -11.32
C LEU A 106 10.19 20.90 -11.51
N LYS A 107 10.42 21.60 -12.60
CA LYS A 107 9.74 22.86 -12.92
C LYS A 107 8.23 22.67 -13.09
N GLU A 108 7.80 21.64 -13.82
CA GLU A 108 6.38 21.27 -13.97
C GLU A 108 5.73 21.00 -12.62
N TRP A 109 6.45 20.31 -11.72
CA TRP A 109 5.97 20.05 -10.35
C TRP A 109 5.78 21.38 -9.60
N VAL A 110 6.75 22.30 -9.64
CA VAL A 110 6.67 23.61 -8.98
C VAL A 110 5.48 24.40 -9.51
N GLU A 111 5.29 24.49 -10.81
CA GLU A 111 4.16 25.20 -11.40
C GLU A 111 2.82 24.57 -11.02
N LYS A 112 2.73 23.24 -11.04
CA LYS A 112 1.49 22.52 -10.80
C LYS A 112 1.04 22.55 -9.35
N TYR A 113 1.93 22.17 -8.46
CA TYR A 113 1.56 21.92 -7.07
C TYR A 113 1.87 23.09 -6.13
N TYR A 114 2.98 23.79 -6.34
CA TYR A 114 3.34 24.93 -5.50
C TYR A 114 2.64 26.23 -5.93
N VAL A 115 2.74 26.59 -7.22
CA VAL A 115 2.17 27.84 -7.72
C VAL A 115 0.65 27.74 -7.89
N ARG A 116 0.15 26.76 -8.65
CA ARG A 116 -1.29 26.64 -8.94
C ARG A 116 -2.08 25.92 -7.85
N GLY A 117 -1.43 25.29 -6.88
CA GLY A 117 -2.08 24.56 -5.79
C GLY A 117 -2.99 23.43 -6.28
N GLU A 118 -2.66 22.79 -7.42
CA GLU A 118 -3.46 21.72 -7.96
C GLU A 118 -3.50 20.53 -6.99
N LYS A 119 -4.67 19.93 -6.85
CA LYS A 119 -4.82 18.69 -6.07
C LYS A 119 -4.31 17.52 -6.88
N ASP A 120 -3.59 16.62 -6.22
CA ASP A 120 -3.16 15.39 -6.86
C ASP A 120 -4.37 14.50 -7.13
N ALA A 121 -4.47 13.99 -8.36
CA ALA A 121 -5.48 12.99 -8.73
C ALA A 121 -5.16 11.61 -8.10
N HIS A 122 -3.90 11.39 -7.74
CA HIS A 122 -3.43 10.20 -7.03
C HIS A 122 -3.08 10.57 -5.60
N TYR A 123 -4.08 10.51 -4.71
CA TYR A 123 -3.87 10.80 -3.30
C TYR A 123 -2.74 9.94 -2.72
N GLU A 124 -1.72 10.61 -2.20
CA GLU A 124 -0.66 9.96 -1.46
C GLU A 124 -1.15 9.63 -0.06
N HIS A 125 -1.29 8.34 0.20
CA HIS A 125 -1.71 7.85 1.51
C HIS A 125 -0.65 8.17 2.57
N LEU A 126 -1.07 8.17 3.83
CA LEU A 126 -0.15 8.25 4.95
C LEU A 126 0.90 7.14 4.81
N VAL A 127 2.12 7.52 4.52
CA VAL A 127 3.25 6.60 4.48
C VAL A 127 3.86 6.56 5.86
N VAL A 128 3.99 5.38 6.42
CA VAL A 128 4.63 5.16 7.72
C VAL A 128 5.91 4.35 7.53
N ASN A 129 6.88 4.59 8.40
CA ASN A 129 8.10 3.81 8.38
C ASN A 129 7.82 2.38 8.84
N HIS A 130 7.98 1.42 7.93
CA HIS A 130 7.84 0.01 8.24
C HIS A 130 9.15 -0.54 8.77
N HIS A 131 9.10 -1.00 10.00
CA HIS A 131 10.23 -1.67 10.64
C HIS A 131 9.94 -3.17 10.82
N THR A 132 10.99 -3.94 10.98
CA THR A 132 10.84 -5.29 11.51
C THR A 132 10.32 -5.23 12.93
N ILE A 133 9.24 -5.95 13.18
CA ILE A 133 8.61 -6.08 14.49
C ILE A 133 8.96 -7.48 14.99
N HIS A 134 9.73 -7.59 16.08
CA HIS A 134 10.23 -8.86 16.62
C HIS A 134 10.87 -9.76 15.55
N GLY A 135 11.66 -9.15 14.66
CA GLY A 135 12.39 -9.88 13.60
C GLY A 135 11.52 -10.31 12.41
N GLN A 136 10.30 -9.82 12.28
CA GLN A 136 9.35 -10.15 11.21
C GLN A 136 8.76 -8.88 10.58
N TYR A 137 8.40 -8.94 9.30
CA TYR A 137 7.57 -7.92 8.65
C TYR A 137 6.11 -8.39 8.65
N TYR A 138 5.20 -7.48 9.02
CA TYR A 138 3.77 -7.71 8.98
C TYR A 138 3.15 -6.90 7.85
N THR A 139 2.37 -7.58 6.99
CA THR A 139 1.66 -6.93 5.89
C THR A 139 0.18 -7.29 5.97
N PHE A 140 -0.69 -6.29 5.87
CA PHE A 140 -2.14 -6.46 5.78
C PHE A 140 -2.63 -5.97 4.43
N CYS A 141 -3.22 -6.89 3.66
CA CYS A 141 -3.90 -6.57 2.41
C CYS A 141 -5.38 -6.29 2.70
N PHE A 142 -5.91 -5.19 2.18
CA PHE A 142 -7.34 -4.84 2.30
C PHE A 142 -7.92 -4.49 0.94
N ALA A 143 -9.22 -4.73 0.77
CA ALA A 143 -9.97 -4.39 -0.43
C ALA A 143 -11.16 -3.48 -0.06
N GLU A 144 -11.76 -2.87 -1.08
CA GLU A 144 -13.01 -2.14 -0.93
C GLU A 144 -14.10 -3.03 -0.30
N THR A 145 -14.97 -2.45 0.52
CA THR A 145 -16.09 -3.14 1.14
C THR A 145 -17.35 -3.09 0.26
N GLN A 146 -18.26 -4.03 0.47
CA GLN A 146 -19.57 -4.04 -0.20
C GLN A 146 -20.45 -2.90 0.26
N GLU A 147 -20.39 -2.59 1.55
CA GLU A 147 -21.15 -1.52 2.22
C GLU A 147 -20.18 -0.40 2.64
N ASP A 148 -20.72 0.82 2.68
CA ASP A 148 -19.96 1.97 3.13
C ASP A 148 -19.91 2.07 4.66
N PHE A 149 -18.82 2.61 5.16
CA PHE A 149 -18.65 2.92 6.57
C PHE A 149 -19.42 4.18 6.95
N THR A 150 -20.01 4.18 8.15
CA THR A 150 -20.54 5.41 8.75
C THR A 150 -19.41 6.29 9.30
N GLU A 151 -19.65 7.58 9.45
CA GLU A 151 -18.67 8.49 10.02
C GLU A 151 -18.30 8.09 11.46
N GLY A 152 -17.02 8.07 11.76
CA GLY A 152 -16.52 7.68 13.07
C GLY A 152 -16.73 6.22 13.44
N ASP A 153 -17.03 5.35 12.46
CA ASP A 153 -17.30 3.94 12.68
C ASP A 153 -16.12 3.21 13.34
N TYR A 154 -16.43 2.21 14.12
CA TYR A 154 -15.45 1.35 14.78
C TYR A 154 -16.02 -0.02 15.08
N GLY A 155 -15.14 -1.00 15.28
CA GLY A 155 -15.57 -2.35 15.59
C GLY A 155 -14.47 -3.38 15.42
N ILE A 156 -14.90 -4.59 15.02
CA ILE A 156 -14.02 -5.72 14.82
C ILE A 156 -13.66 -5.84 13.34
N VAL A 157 -12.36 -5.98 13.06
CA VAL A 157 -11.87 -6.42 11.76
C VAL A 157 -11.58 -7.92 11.81
N HIS A 158 -12.03 -8.64 10.79
CA HIS A 158 -11.72 -10.05 10.57
C HIS A 158 -10.68 -10.17 9.47
N TYR A 159 -9.61 -10.92 9.72
CA TYR A 159 -8.54 -11.14 8.76
C TYR A 159 -8.05 -12.59 8.84
N THR A 160 -7.39 -13.04 7.79
CA THR A 160 -6.80 -14.39 7.71
C THR A 160 -5.37 -14.34 7.21
N THR A 161 -4.59 -15.39 7.45
CA THR A 161 -3.21 -15.49 6.96
C THR A 161 -3.18 -15.87 5.48
N LEU A 162 -2.25 -15.26 4.76
CA LEU A 162 -1.78 -15.73 3.46
C LEU A 162 -0.48 -16.51 3.61
N PRO A 163 -0.05 -17.25 2.58
CA PRO A 163 1.26 -17.90 2.59
C PRO A 163 2.37 -16.91 2.90
N THR A 164 3.29 -17.28 3.76
CA THR A 164 4.40 -16.43 4.18
C THR A 164 5.48 -16.36 3.12
N GLY A 165 6.15 -15.20 3.03
CA GLY A 165 7.31 -14.95 2.18
C GLY A 165 8.51 -14.51 2.99
N ARG A 166 9.57 -14.04 2.31
CA ARG A 166 10.76 -13.47 2.93
C ARG A 166 11.17 -12.18 2.20
N LYS A 167 11.65 -11.20 2.95
CA LYS A 167 12.23 -9.96 2.44
C LYS A 167 13.63 -9.81 3.05
N LYS A 168 14.69 -9.90 2.23
CA LYS A 168 16.07 -9.85 2.72
C LYS A 168 16.33 -10.81 3.91
N ASP A 169 15.95 -12.08 3.73
CA ASP A 169 16.05 -13.14 4.76
C ASP A 169 15.15 -12.99 6.00
N THR A 170 14.39 -11.91 6.09
CA THR A 170 13.44 -11.68 7.17
C THR A 170 12.07 -12.25 6.78
N PRO A 171 11.42 -13.05 7.67
CA PRO A 171 10.08 -13.55 7.41
C PRO A 171 9.07 -12.42 7.22
N VAL A 172 8.20 -12.55 6.22
CA VAL A 172 7.05 -11.66 6.00
C VAL A 172 5.79 -12.44 6.31
N ILE A 173 4.99 -11.94 7.25
CA ILE A 173 3.70 -12.51 7.60
C ILE A 173 2.62 -11.69 6.90
N ASN A 174 1.97 -12.32 5.93
CA ASN A 174 0.94 -11.68 5.13
C ASN A 174 -0.45 -12.03 5.65
N TYR A 175 -1.30 -11.03 5.71
CA TYR A 175 -2.72 -11.16 6.05
C TYR A 175 -3.59 -10.53 4.98
N VAL A 176 -4.84 -11.01 4.86
CA VAL A 176 -5.88 -10.37 4.08
C VAL A 176 -7.10 -10.10 4.96
N VAL A 177 -7.64 -8.90 4.85
CA VAL A 177 -8.86 -8.50 5.55
C VAL A 177 -10.08 -9.10 4.84
N GLN A 178 -10.93 -9.80 5.60
CA GLN A 178 -12.12 -10.48 5.10
C GLN A 178 -13.36 -9.59 5.22
N LYS A 179 -13.56 -9.00 6.40
CA LYS A 179 -14.71 -8.13 6.70
C LYS A 179 -14.46 -7.24 7.91
N PHE A 180 -15.27 -6.22 8.00
CA PHE A 180 -15.40 -5.37 9.17
C PHE A 180 -16.79 -5.58 9.78
N VAL A 181 -16.88 -5.51 11.12
CA VAL A 181 -18.15 -5.64 11.84
C VAL A 181 -18.33 -4.40 12.69
N SER A 182 -19.25 -3.53 12.29
CA SER A 182 -19.54 -2.28 12.99
C SER A 182 -20.17 -2.51 14.35
N CYS A 183 -19.72 -1.71 15.33
CA CYS A 183 -20.29 -1.67 16.68
C CYS A 183 -21.05 -0.38 16.97
N VAL A 184 -21.12 0.55 16.01
CA VAL A 184 -21.83 1.84 16.15
C VAL A 184 -23.32 1.69 15.87
N GLN A 185 -23.70 0.80 14.97
CA GLN A 185 -25.08 0.60 14.59
C GLN A 185 -25.81 -0.35 15.55
N VAL A 186 -27.11 -0.12 15.78
CA VAL A 186 -27.96 -0.95 16.63
C VAL A 186 -28.03 -2.41 16.14
N LYS A 187 -27.92 -2.63 14.84
CA LYS A 187 -27.68 -3.94 14.23
C LYS A 187 -26.21 -3.98 13.82
N LYS A 188 -25.46 -4.96 14.33
CA LYS A 188 -24.11 -5.24 13.86
C LYS A 188 -24.13 -5.40 12.34
N THR A 189 -23.61 -4.43 11.63
CA THR A 189 -23.48 -4.48 10.18
C THR A 189 -22.17 -5.12 9.81
N GLU A 190 -22.21 -6.19 9.04
CA GLU A 190 -21.03 -6.83 8.48
C GLU A 190 -20.73 -6.23 7.10
N MET A 191 -19.57 -5.65 6.95
CA MET A 191 -19.08 -5.07 5.70
C MET A 191 -18.02 -5.97 5.11
N PHE A 192 -18.41 -6.84 4.19
CA PHE A 192 -17.50 -7.79 3.54
C PHE A 192 -16.59 -7.06 2.56
N CYS A 193 -15.31 -7.40 2.57
CA CYS A 193 -14.39 -6.98 1.53
C CYS A 193 -14.74 -7.67 0.21
N ARG A 194 -14.54 -6.98 -0.91
CA ARG A 194 -14.81 -7.51 -2.27
C ARG A 194 -13.69 -8.43 -2.73
N ILE A 195 -13.53 -9.53 -2.00
CA ILE A 195 -12.64 -10.64 -2.31
C ILE A 195 -13.45 -11.90 -2.52
N SER A 196 -12.87 -12.91 -3.18
CA SER A 196 -13.57 -14.16 -3.46
C SER A 196 -13.95 -14.93 -2.19
N LYS A 197 -14.99 -15.75 -2.29
CA LYS A 197 -15.50 -16.57 -1.17
C LYS A 197 -14.44 -17.49 -0.60
N SER A 198 -13.56 -18.02 -1.45
CA SER A 198 -12.46 -18.88 -1.00
C SER A 198 -11.57 -18.23 0.07
N TYR A 199 -11.37 -16.91 0.02
CA TYR A 199 -10.64 -16.16 1.05
C TYR A 199 -11.54 -15.77 2.23
N GLN A 200 -12.82 -15.48 1.99
CA GLN A 200 -13.78 -15.12 3.04
C GLN A 200 -14.07 -16.29 4.00
N GLU A 201 -14.01 -17.53 3.52
CA GLU A 201 -14.32 -18.75 4.29
C GLU A 201 -13.12 -19.31 5.07
N LEU A 202 -11.92 -18.74 4.88
CA LEU A 202 -10.75 -19.14 5.67
C LEU A 202 -10.90 -18.78 7.14
N ARG A 203 -10.17 -19.51 8.00
CA ARG A 203 -10.16 -19.26 9.45
C ARG A 203 -9.80 -17.81 9.76
N SER A 204 -10.67 -17.11 10.46
CA SER A 204 -10.51 -15.71 10.82
C SER A 204 -9.76 -15.49 12.12
N PHE A 205 -8.94 -14.46 12.14
CA PHE A 205 -8.44 -13.76 13.32
C PHE A 205 -9.19 -12.46 13.52
N LYS A 206 -9.06 -11.85 14.70
CA LYS A 206 -9.78 -10.62 15.06
C LYS A 206 -8.81 -9.52 15.45
N GLY A 207 -9.10 -8.33 14.99
CA GLY A 207 -8.48 -7.08 15.38
C GLY A 207 -9.54 -6.02 15.64
N VAL A 208 -9.08 -4.79 15.83
CA VAL A 208 -9.95 -3.62 16.01
C VAL A 208 -9.77 -2.70 14.81
N TYR A 209 -10.83 -2.03 14.40
CA TYR A 209 -10.73 -0.91 13.47
C TYR A 209 -11.43 0.34 14.03
N CYS A 210 -10.91 1.49 13.64
CA CYS A 210 -11.49 2.79 13.91
C CYS A 210 -11.41 3.63 12.64
N LEU A 211 -12.56 4.12 12.16
CA LEU A 211 -12.60 5.12 11.10
C LEU A 211 -12.42 6.50 11.73
N LEU A 212 -11.35 7.17 11.38
CA LEU A 212 -11.01 8.49 11.89
C LEU A 212 -11.83 9.55 11.15
N ASN A 213 -12.25 10.59 11.85
CA ASN A 213 -13.02 11.70 11.25
C ASN A 213 -12.15 12.60 10.38
N ASN A 214 -10.85 12.64 10.66
CA ASN A 214 -9.88 13.44 9.93
C ASN A 214 -8.72 12.57 9.44
N ILE A 215 -8.08 12.98 8.36
CA ILE A 215 -6.85 12.37 7.88
C ILE A 215 -5.77 12.52 8.97
N PRO A 216 -5.05 11.44 9.33
CA PRO A 216 -4.19 11.42 10.51
C PRO A 216 -2.94 12.27 10.43
N SER A 217 -2.64 12.96 9.37
CA SER A 217 -1.54 13.90 9.33
C SER A 217 -1.70 14.90 8.22
N VAL A 218 -1.44 16.14 8.52
CA VAL A 218 -1.37 17.24 7.57
C VAL A 218 0.08 17.66 7.36
N TYR A 219 0.88 17.59 8.41
CA TYR A 219 2.26 18.06 8.41
C TYR A 219 3.18 16.86 8.35
N ASN A 220 4.01 16.77 7.36
CA ASN A 220 4.90 15.64 7.18
C ASN A 220 4.12 14.32 7.08
N LYS A 221 3.99 13.78 5.93
CA LYS A 221 3.27 12.55 5.58
C LYS A 221 3.62 11.29 6.41
N PHE A 222 4.47 11.43 7.44
CA PHE A 222 5.15 10.34 8.13
C PHE A 222 5.20 10.47 9.65
N ILE A 223 4.32 11.27 10.25
CA ILE A 223 4.60 11.78 11.59
C ILE A 223 4.00 11.01 12.71
N VAL A 224 3.20 10.02 12.46
CA VAL A 224 2.64 9.28 13.56
C VAL A 224 3.63 8.21 14.00
N GLU A 225 4.69 8.63 14.70
CA GLU A 225 5.71 7.73 15.24
C GLU A 225 5.37 7.24 16.65
N ASN A 226 4.55 7.98 17.39
CA ASN A 226 4.23 7.63 18.76
C ASN A 226 2.73 7.75 19.06
N TYR A 227 2.30 7.05 20.10
CA TYR A 227 0.89 7.02 20.50
C TYR A 227 0.32 8.37 20.93
N ASN A 228 1.14 9.30 21.40
CA ASN A 228 0.66 10.64 21.72
C ASN A 228 0.16 11.39 20.50
N SER A 229 0.82 11.20 19.35
CA SER A 229 0.45 11.85 18.10
C SER A 229 -0.88 11.34 17.55
N ILE A 230 -1.15 10.04 17.66
CA ILE A 230 -2.39 9.43 17.15
C ILE A 230 -3.57 9.47 18.13
N ARG A 231 -3.26 9.55 19.43
CA ARG A 231 -4.28 9.51 20.48
C ARG A 231 -5.39 10.54 20.32
N GLY A 232 -5.05 11.74 19.85
CA GLY A 232 -5.99 12.85 19.61
C GLY A 232 -6.98 12.58 18.48
N LEU A 233 -6.64 11.65 17.58
CA LEU A 233 -7.45 11.33 16.40
C LEU A 233 -8.62 10.39 16.72
N PHE A 234 -8.55 9.64 17.82
CA PHE A 234 -9.62 8.75 18.24
C PHE A 234 -10.66 9.47 19.08
N SER A 235 -11.94 9.25 18.79
CA SER A 235 -13.03 9.66 19.64
C SER A 235 -13.01 8.94 20.99
N GLN A 236 -13.73 9.45 21.99
CA GLN A 236 -13.80 8.79 23.30
C GLN A 236 -14.46 7.40 23.20
N SER A 237 -15.45 7.23 22.33
CA SER A 237 -16.11 5.93 22.09
C SER A 237 -15.14 4.91 21.51
N GLN A 238 -14.33 5.31 20.54
CA GLN A 238 -13.29 4.46 19.93
C GLN A 238 -12.25 4.05 20.99
N LYS A 239 -11.77 4.99 21.81
CA LYS A 239 -10.84 4.71 22.91
C LYS A 239 -11.40 3.71 23.92
N ASN A 240 -12.65 3.88 24.29
CA ASN A 240 -13.34 2.97 25.20
C ASN A 240 -13.51 1.57 24.58
N TYR A 241 -13.80 1.50 23.29
CA TYR A 241 -13.93 0.25 22.57
C TYR A 241 -12.61 -0.51 22.50
N ILE A 242 -11.52 0.15 22.11
CA ILE A 242 -10.18 -0.43 22.08
C ILE A 242 -9.81 -0.98 23.49
N HIS A 243 -10.04 -0.19 24.54
CA HIS A 243 -9.80 -0.65 25.92
C HIS A 243 -10.61 -1.91 26.27
N SER A 244 -11.90 -1.93 25.94
CA SER A 244 -12.78 -3.07 26.19
C SER A 244 -12.33 -4.32 25.43
N PHE A 245 -11.87 -4.15 24.19
CA PHE A 245 -11.32 -5.24 23.39
C PHE A 245 -10.07 -5.83 24.04
N VAL A 246 -9.13 -4.99 24.45
CA VAL A 246 -7.89 -5.43 25.12
C VAL A 246 -8.21 -6.21 26.40
N VAL A 247 -9.09 -5.68 27.28
CA VAL A 247 -9.48 -6.35 28.52
C VAL A 247 -10.11 -7.73 28.26
N SER A 248 -10.98 -7.82 27.25
CA SER A 248 -11.71 -9.07 26.95
C SER A 248 -10.85 -10.12 26.22
N HIS A 249 -9.74 -9.73 25.60
CA HIS A 249 -8.89 -10.62 24.81
C HIS A 249 -7.52 -10.89 25.44
N ARG A 250 -7.21 -10.30 26.58
CA ARG A 250 -5.97 -10.55 27.32
C ARG A 250 -5.84 -12.04 27.66
N GLY A 251 -4.68 -12.62 27.36
CA GLY A 251 -4.42 -14.06 27.52
C GLY A 251 -5.09 -14.96 26.47
N LYS A 252 -5.76 -14.39 25.46
CA LYS A 252 -6.38 -15.14 24.36
C LYS A 252 -5.65 -14.95 23.02
N CYS A 253 -4.87 -13.91 22.88
CA CYS A 253 -4.01 -13.65 21.74
C CYS A 253 -2.76 -12.90 22.21
N ASP A 254 -1.66 -13.09 21.51
CA ASP A 254 -0.38 -12.44 21.81
C ASP A 254 -0.38 -10.99 21.33
N PHE A 255 -1.03 -10.72 20.21
CA PHE A 255 -1.20 -9.39 19.64
C PHE A 255 -2.53 -9.27 18.89
N PHE A 256 -2.88 -8.05 18.56
CA PHE A 256 -3.94 -7.73 17.60
C PHE A 256 -3.58 -6.50 16.76
N PRO A 257 -4.02 -6.43 15.49
CA PRO A 257 -3.91 -5.22 14.69
C PRO A 257 -5.00 -4.22 15.09
N LEU A 258 -4.60 -2.94 15.20
CA LEU A 258 -5.51 -1.80 15.25
C LEU A 258 -5.44 -1.07 13.92
N PHE A 259 -6.52 -1.15 13.15
CA PHE A 259 -6.66 -0.46 11.87
C PHE A 259 -7.18 0.96 12.09
N CYS A 260 -6.44 1.93 11.61
CA CYS A 260 -6.85 3.33 11.52
C CYS A 260 -7.25 3.61 10.08
N GLY A 261 -8.55 3.83 9.86
CA GLY A 261 -9.09 4.17 8.56
C GLY A 261 -9.34 5.66 8.43
N TYR A 262 -9.19 6.19 7.23
CA TYR A 262 -9.59 7.55 6.90
C TYR A 262 -10.05 7.63 5.45
N ARG A 263 -10.99 8.54 5.19
CA ARG A 263 -11.53 8.73 3.85
C ARG A 263 -10.52 9.44 2.97
N ILE A 264 -10.36 8.95 1.75
CA ILE A 264 -9.50 9.56 0.75
C ILE A 264 -10.32 10.40 -0.23
N PRO A 265 -9.73 11.45 -0.84
CA PRO A 265 -10.45 12.35 -1.75
C PRO A 265 -11.11 11.67 -2.95
N GLU A 266 -10.54 10.58 -3.44
CA GLU A 266 -11.06 9.79 -4.57
C GLU A 266 -12.28 8.92 -4.19
N GLY A 267 -12.66 8.91 -2.95
CA GLY A 267 -13.67 8.02 -2.37
C GLY A 267 -13.07 6.70 -1.89
N GLY A 268 -13.74 6.11 -0.90
CA GLY A 268 -13.25 4.93 -0.21
C GLY A 268 -12.50 5.25 1.09
N VAL A 269 -11.99 4.22 1.73
CA VAL A 269 -11.26 4.30 2.99
C VAL A 269 -9.88 3.67 2.82
N HIS A 270 -8.85 4.45 3.11
CA HIS A 270 -7.50 3.90 3.27
C HIS A 270 -7.30 3.43 4.70
N TRP A 271 -6.63 2.32 4.84
CA TRP A 271 -6.35 1.70 6.12
C TRP A 271 -4.87 1.66 6.42
N GLN A 272 -4.50 2.04 7.62
CA GLN A 272 -3.18 1.85 8.17
C GLN A 272 -3.28 1.00 9.45
N ALA A 273 -2.51 -0.06 9.56
CA ALA A 273 -2.55 -0.96 10.70
C ALA A 273 -1.32 -0.79 11.60
N MET A 274 -1.55 -0.77 12.90
CA MET A 274 -0.50 -0.92 13.90
C MET A 274 -0.68 -2.24 14.65
N ILE A 275 0.42 -2.86 15.03
CA ILE A 275 0.41 -4.08 15.85
C ILE A 275 0.50 -3.70 17.32
N LEU A 276 -0.45 -4.18 18.11
CA LEU A 276 -0.46 -4.00 19.54
C LEU A 276 -0.21 -5.36 20.22
N PHE A 277 0.93 -5.51 20.87
CA PHE A 277 1.25 -6.71 21.65
C PHE A 277 0.60 -6.62 23.04
N MET A 278 -0.08 -7.69 23.44
CA MET A 278 -0.86 -7.70 24.68
C MET A 278 0.00 -7.50 25.93
N ASP A 279 1.23 -8.00 25.91
CA ASP A 279 2.15 -7.89 27.04
C ASP A 279 2.73 -6.50 27.21
N ASP A 280 2.80 -5.73 26.13
CA ASP A 280 3.31 -4.35 26.13
C ASP A 280 2.24 -3.33 26.57
N LEU A 281 0.98 -3.76 26.69
CA LEU A 281 -0.12 -2.87 27.03
C LEU A 281 -0.22 -2.66 28.55
N PRO A 282 -0.14 -1.40 29.03
CA PRO A 282 -0.21 -1.07 30.47
C PRO A 282 -1.64 -1.25 30.99
N ILE A 283 -2.00 -2.49 31.31
CA ILE A 283 -3.27 -2.79 31.95
C ILE A 283 -2.98 -3.26 33.36
N GLU A 284 -3.11 -2.37 34.33
CA GLU A 284 -3.17 -2.78 35.71
C GLU A 284 -4.48 -3.53 35.98
N SER A 285 -4.37 -4.68 36.62
CA SER A 285 -5.48 -5.40 37.22
C SER A 285 -6.02 -4.58 38.44
N GLY A 286 -6.81 -3.55 38.14
CA GLY A 286 -7.46 -2.72 39.13
C GLY A 286 -8.88 -3.22 39.39
N ARG A 287 -9.37 -3.11 40.64
CA ARG A 287 -10.75 -3.40 41.00
C ARG A 287 -11.76 -2.78 40.03
N ALA A 288 -12.77 -3.57 39.66
CA ALA A 288 -13.87 -3.09 38.83
C ALA A 288 -14.43 -1.78 39.40
N GLY A 289 -14.42 -0.72 38.61
CA GLY A 289 -14.99 0.59 38.93
C GLY A 289 -14.04 1.79 38.98
N THR A 290 -12.71 1.60 39.02
CA THR A 290 -11.75 2.73 39.04
C THR A 290 -10.86 2.80 37.79
N GLY A 291 -11.08 1.97 36.81
CA GLY A 291 -10.29 1.87 35.57
C GLY A 291 -10.60 2.98 34.57
N LYS A 292 -10.38 4.23 34.91
CA LYS A 292 -10.33 5.32 33.95
C LYS A 292 -9.15 5.06 33.00
N ASN A 293 -9.44 4.56 31.82
CA ASN A 293 -8.66 4.66 30.57
C ASN A 293 -7.13 4.80 30.72
N ARG A 294 -6.48 4.04 31.57
CA ARG A 294 -5.02 4.09 31.77
C ARG A 294 -4.24 3.62 30.53
N LEU A 295 -4.87 2.81 29.66
CA LEU A 295 -4.28 2.39 28.40
C LEU A 295 -3.72 3.56 27.56
N TRP A 296 -4.31 4.75 27.70
CA TRP A 296 -3.93 5.93 26.95
C TRP A 296 -3.21 6.97 27.81
N LEU A 297 -2.96 6.72 29.09
CA LEU A 297 -2.56 7.76 30.03
C LEU A 297 -1.10 7.72 30.49
N THR A 298 -0.41 6.58 30.48
CA THR A 298 0.92 6.50 31.11
C THR A 298 2.03 6.04 30.19
N ASP A 299 2.14 4.77 29.87
CA ASP A 299 3.36 4.21 29.25
C ASP A 299 3.31 4.17 27.73
N PHE A 300 2.12 4.21 27.14
CA PHE A 300 1.91 4.43 25.71
C PHE A 300 2.42 5.81 25.24
N ARG A 301 2.70 6.72 26.13
CA ARG A 301 3.11 8.09 25.78
C ARG A 301 4.48 8.18 25.13
N GLN A 302 5.34 7.20 25.34
CA GLN A 302 6.74 7.23 24.88
C GLN A 302 7.09 6.11 23.91
N GLY A 303 6.20 5.12 23.71
CA GLY A 303 6.44 3.99 22.81
C GLY A 303 6.27 4.38 21.33
N GLN A 304 7.19 3.92 20.51
CA GLN A 304 7.01 3.97 19.05
C GLN A 304 5.87 3.07 18.64
N ILE A 305 5.06 3.54 17.68
CA ILE A 305 4.03 2.72 17.07
C ILE A 305 4.69 1.66 16.20
N GLN A 306 4.30 0.41 16.39
CA GLN A 306 4.72 -0.71 15.55
C GLN A 306 3.81 -0.77 14.32
N TRP A 307 4.13 -0.01 13.29
CA TRP A 307 3.36 0.00 12.06
C TRP A 307 3.61 -1.25 11.23
N ALA A 308 2.52 -1.89 10.82
CA ALA A 308 2.53 -2.91 9.78
C ALA A 308 2.37 -2.26 8.41
N GLU A 309 2.92 -2.89 7.39
CA GLU A 309 2.64 -2.52 6.01
C GLU A 309 1.17 -2.78 5.70
N THR A 310 0.49 -1.85 5.04
CA THR A 310 -0.87 -2.04 4.54
C THR A 310 -0.90 -1.81 3.04
N VAL A 311 -1.55 -2.72 2.33
CA VAL A 311 -1.60 -2.69 0.87
C VAL A 311 -3.06 -2.73 0.43
N ASP A 312 -3.47 -1.75 -0.35
CA ASP A 312 -4.77 -1.75 -1.00
C ASP A 312 -4.74 -2.70 -2.20
N ILE A 313 -5.47 -3.81 -2.07
CA ILE A 313 -5.64 -4.81 -3.11
C ILE A 313 -7.02 -4.74 -3.75
N SER A 314 -7.71 -3.61 -3.65
CA SER A 314 -8.96 -3.35 -4.35
C SER A 314 -8.78 -3.57 -5.85
N TYR A 315 -9.87 -3.93 -6.53
CA TYR A 315 -9.83 -4.30 -7.95
C TYR A 315 -9.08 -3.28 -8.82
N LYS A 316 -9.29 -1.97 -8.57
CA LYS A 316 -8.61 -0.87 -9.29
C LYS A 316 -7.09 -0.94 -9.15
N TYR A 317 -6.60 -1.15 -7.93
CA TYR A 317 -5.16 -1.15 -7.64
C TYR A 317 -4.50 -2.49 -8.01
N PHE A 318 -5.21 -3.60 -7.84
CA PHE A 318 -4.68 -4.92 -8.12
C PHE A 318 -4.41 -5.15 -9.62
N PHE A 319 -5.35 -4.76 -10.48
CA PHE A 319 -5.21 -4.96 -11.92
C PHE A 319 -4.63 -3.75 -12.66
N GLY A 320 -4.78 -2.55 -12.12
CA GLY A 320 -4.24 -1.32 -12.69
C GLY A 320 -4.56 -1.17 -14.18
N ARG A 321 -3.51 -0.95 -14.98
CA ARG A 321 -3.65 -0.82 -16.46
C ARG A 321 -3.95 -2.14 -17.17
N GLY A 322 -3.77 -3.28 -16.51
CA GLY A 322 -4.08 -4.61 -17.05
C GLY A 322 -5.54 -5.00 -16.94
N ALA A 323 -6.36 -4.19 -16.26
CA ALA A 323 -7.77 -4.48 -16.04
C ALA A 323 -8.55 -4.48 -17.37
N MET A 324 -9.32 -5.56 -17.60
CA MET A 324 -10.29 -5.58 -18.68
C MET A 324 -11.44 -4.59 -18.41
N PRO A 325 -12.20 -4.16 -19.45
CA PRO A 325 -13.38 -3.33 -19.27
C PRO A 325 -14.34 -3.92 -18.23
N LYS A 326 -14.88 -3.06 -17.35
CA LYS A 326 -15.76 -3.45 -16.21
C LYS A 326 -16.95 -4.31 -16.65
N GLU A 327 -17.50 -4.02 -17.82
CA GLU A 327 -18.62 -4.74 -18.43
C GLU A 327 -18.26 -6.20 -18.74
N LEU A 328 -17.02 -6.46 -19.14
CA LEU A 328 -16.49 -7.81 -19.39
C LEU A 328 -16.08 -8.49 -18.08
N ALA A 329 -15.41 -7.79 -17.19
CA ALA A 329 -14.92 -8.34 -15.93
C ALA A 329 -16.04 -8.97 -15.08
N ASN A 330 -17.23 -8.38 -15.11
CA ASN A 330 -18.39 -8.84 -14.34
C ASN A 330 -19.23 -9.93 -15.06
N LYS A 331 -18.92 -10.27 -16.31
CA LYS A 331 -19.61 -11.33 -17.02
C LYS A 331 -19.30 -12.71 -16.44
N LYS A 332 -20.27 -13.60 -16.47
CA LYS A 332 -20.06 -15.03 -16.24
C LYS A 332 -19.50 -15.65 -17.52
N MET A 333 -18.31 -16.21 -17.43
CA MET A 333 -17.60 -16.78 -18.57
C MET A 333 -17.50 -18.30 -18.38
N LEU A 334 -17.88 -19.06 -19.40
CA LEU A 334 -17.73 -20.51 -19.45
C LEU A 334 -16.59 -20.87 -20.40
N ILE A 335 -15.64 -21.67 -19.92
CA ILE A 335 -14.55 -22.23 -20.73
C ILE A 335 -14.76 -23.71 -20.82
N MET A 336 -14.98 -24.20 -22.04
CA MET A 336 -15.15 -25.62 -22.34
C MET A 336 -13.84 -26.18 -22.89
N GLY A 337 -13.25 -27.14 -22.16
CA GLY A 337 -11.92 -27.66 -22.40
C GLY A 337 -10.81 -26.79 -21.80
N VAL A 338 -10.22 -27.24 -20.70
CA VAL A 338 -9.09 -26.57 -20.04
C VAL A 338 -7.76 -27.27 -20.31
N GLY A 339 -7.58 -27.78 -21.53
CA GLY A 339 -6.30 -28.29 -22.04
C GLY A 339 -5.29 -27.15 -22.33
N ALA A 340 -4.49 -27.34 -23.39
CA ALA A 340 -3.43 -26.40 -23.76
C ALA A 340 -3.92 -24.95 -23.95
N ILE A 341 -4.98 -24.74 -24.72
CA ILE A 341 -5.50 -23.40 -25.04
C ILE A 341 -6.37 -22.89 -23.91
N GLY A 342 -7.34 -23.68 -23.45
CA GLY A 342 -8.32 -23.21 -22.45
C GLY A 342 -7.71 -22.90 -21.09
N SER A 343 -6.66 -23.61 -20.66
CA SER A 343 -5.98 -23.32 -19.40
C SER A 343 -5.22 -21.99 -19.46
N ILE A 344 -4.52 -21.71 -20.57
CA ILE A 344 -3.81 -20.44 -20.79
C ILE A 344 -4.82 -19.28 -20.91
N LEU A 345 -5.94 -19.51 -21.61
CA LEU A 345 -7.00 -18.52 -21.72
C LEU A 345 -7.60 -18.20 -20.34
N ALA A 346 -7.89 -19.21 -19.51
CA ALA A 346 -8.41 -19.03 -18.16
C ALA A 346 -7.44 -18.21 -17.29
N GLU A 347 -6.16 -18.53 -17.34
CA GLU A 347 -5.11 -17.80 -16.65
C GLU A 347 -5.05 -16.34 -17.12
N THR A 348 -5.02 -16.12 -18.43
CA THR A 348 -4.97 -14.78 -19.02
C THR A 348 -6.19 -13.93 -18.61
N LEU A 349 -7.39 -14.48 -18.72
CA LEU A 349 -8.61 -13.80 -18.29
C LEU A 349 -8.57 -13.42 -16.80
N THR A 350 -8.08 -14.32 -15.95
CA THR A 350 -7.92 -14.06 -14.51
C THR A 350 -6.92 -12.93 -14.25
N ARG A 351 -5.77 -12.93 -14.94
CA ARG A 351 -4.76 -11.86 -14.86
C ARG A 351 -5.26 -10.51 -15.37
N CYS A 352 -6.19 -10.54 -16.32
CA CYS A 352 -6.88 -9.33 -16.81
C CYS A 352 -8.09 -8.91 -15.96
N GLY A 353 -8.42 -9.63 -14.89
CA GLY A 353 -9.46 -9.22 -13.94
C GLY A 353 -10.84 -9.84 -14.17
N ALA A 354 -10.97 -10.96 -14.89
CA ALA A 354 -12.23 -11.71 -14.93
C ALA A 354 -12.63 -12.15 -13.52
N LYS A 355 -13.89 -11.86 -13.12
CA LYS A 355 -14.37 -12.16 -11.77
C LYS A 355 -15.11 -13.48 -11.65
N ASN A 356 -15.73 -13.96 -12.73
CA ASN A 356 -16.60 -15.13 -12.67
C ASN A 356 -16.26 -16.10 -13.80
N LEU A 357 -15.52 -17.16 -13.48
CA LEU A 357 -15.14 -18.20 -14.42
C LEU A 357 -15.78 -19.55 -14.04
N THR A 358 -16.35 -20.21 -15.02
CA THR A 358 -16.83 -21.58 -14.90
C THR A 358 -16.05 -22.44 -15.89
N LEU A 359 -15.43 -23.50 -15.38
CA LEU A 359 -14.57 -24.40 -16.17
C LEU A 359 -15.24 -25.75 -16.37
N TYR A 360 -15.16 -26.27 -17.57
CA TYR A 360 -15.63 -27.61 -17.90
C TYR A 360 -14.55 -28.40 -18.65
N ASP A 361 -14.18 -29.55 -18.13
CA ASP A 361 -13.35 -30.56 -18.81
C ASP A 361 -13.62 -31.92 -18.16
N ILE A 362 -13.60 -32.96 -18.94
CA ILE A 362 -13.88 -34.34 -18.48
C ILE A 362 -12.60 -35.10 -18.13
N ASP A 363 -11.45 -34.59 -18.52
CA ASP A 363 -10.17 -35.28 -18.43
C ASP A 363 -9.42 -35.00 -17.12
N ASN A 364 -8.59 -35.96 -16.76
CA ASN A 364 -7.54 -35.77 -15.79
C ASN A 364 -6.29 -35.15 -16.46
N LYS A 365 -5.48 -34.49 -15.65
CA LYS A 365 -4.18 -34.01 -16.06
C LYS A 365 -3.21 -35.19 -16.24
N GLU A 366 -2.47 -35.19 -17.33
CA GLU A 366 -1.40 -36.12 -17.63
C GLU A 366 -0.04 -35.40 -17.69
N PRO A 367 1.11 -36.10 -17.44
CA PRO A 367 2.43 -35.48 -17.52
C PRO A 367 2.70 -34.73 -18.81
N GLY A 368 2.28 -35.29 -19.95
CA GLY A 368 2.42 -34.70 -21.29
C GLY A 368 1.57 -33.44 -21.52
N ASN A 369 0.65 -33.10 -20.61
CA ASN A 369 -0.13 -31.87 -20.71
C ASN A 369 0.63 -30.67 -20.14
N VAL A 370 1.53 -30.86 -19.19
CA VAL A 370 2.19 -29.79 -18.42
C VAL A 370 3.01 -28.87 -19.32
N CYS A 371 3.71 -29.41 -20.32
CA CYS A 371 4.55 -28.62 -21.20
C CYS A 371 3.79 -27.64 -22.11
N ARG A 372 2.46 -27.78 -22.22
CA ARG A 372 1.62 -26.96 -23.11
C ARG A 372 0.39 -26.35 -22.44
N SER A 373 0.28 -26.46 -21.13
CA SER A 373 -0.86 -25.99 -20.34
C SER A 373 -0.38 -25.04 -19.21
N ALA A 374 -1.29 -24.28 -18.63
CA ALA A 374 -0.96 -23.35 -17.56
C ALA A 374 -0.68 -24.05 -16.21
N TYR A 375 -1.24 -25.22 -15.97
CA TYR A 375 -1.13 -25.90 -14.68
C TYR A 375 0.21 -26.62 -14.49
N PRO A 376 0.81 -26.57 -13.27
CA PRO A 376 2.05 -27.27 -12.92
C PRO A 376 1.81 -28.78 -12.67
N PHE A 377 2.88 -29.58 -12.62
CA PHE A 377 2.78 -31.02 -12.29
C PHE A 377 2.77 -31.27 -10.76
N TYR A 378 3.05 -30.28 -9.96
CA TYR A 378 3.23 -30.41 -8.53
C TYR A 378 2.05 -31.07 -7.78
N THR A 379 0.81 -30.93 -8.27
CA THR A 379 -0.38 -31.60 -7.73
C THR A 379 -0.56 -33.04 -8.21
N GLY A 380 0.30 -33.55 -9.11
CA GLY A 380 0.19 -34.87 -9.69
C GLY A 380 -0.97 -35.01 -10.66
N ILE A 381 -1.55 -36.21 -10.71
CA ILE A 381 -2.66 -36.55 -11.63
C ILE A 381 -3.99 -36.31 -10.93
N ILE A 382 -4.67 -35.21 -11.28
CA ILE A 382 -5.99 -34.82 -10.78
C ILE A 382 -6.85 -34.28 -11.93
N GLU A 383 -8.13 -34.06 -11.67
CA GLU A 383 -9.03 -33.41 -12.64
C GLU A 383 -8.46 -32.06 -13.09
N LYS A 384 -8.40 -31.83 -14.41
CA LYS A 384 -7.86 -30.58 -14.98
C LYS A 384 -8.57 -29.34 -14.44
N THR A 385 -9.90 -29.41 -14.30
CA THR A 385 -10.71 -28.30 -13.82
C THR A 385 -10.38 -27.93 -12.37
N LEU A 386 -10.11 -28.90 -11.49
CA LEU A 386 -9.72 -28.66 -10.10
C LEU A 386 -8.35 -27.99 -10.01
N ASP A 387 -7.38 -28.47 -10.81
CA ASP A 387 -6.03 -27.92 -10.80
C ASP A 387 -6.00 -26.47 -11.29
N ILE A 388 -6.69 -26.18 -12.39
CA ILE A 388 -6.81 -24.81 -12.91
C ILE A 388 -7.59 -23.92 -11.93
N THR A 389 -8.69 -24.37 -11.34
CA THR A 389 -9.41 -23.58 -10.33
C THR A 389 -8.50 -23.20 -9.17
N SER A 390 -7.69 -24.14 -8.68
CA SER A 390 -6.70 -23.87 -7.63
C SER A 390 -5.66 -22.83 -8.06
N LEU A 391 -5.14 -22.95 -9.28
CA LEU A 391 -4.18 -21.98 -9.83
C LEU A 391 -4.79 -20.59 -9.96
N LEU A 392 -6.00 -20.46 -10.51
CA LEU A 392 -6.65 -19.17 -10.73
C LEU A 392 -6.95 -18.44 -9.42
N THR A 393 -7.38 -19.16 -8.38
CA THR A 393 -7.60 -18.57 -7.05
C THR A 393 -6.32 -18.14 -6.37
N GLN A 394 -5.17 -18.74 -6.69
CA GLN A 394 -3.86 -18.28 -6.24
C GLN A 394 -3.36 -17.05 -7.01
N ILE A 395 -3.73 -16.89 -8.28
CA ILE A 395 -3.38 -15.73 -9.10
C ILE A 395 -4.15 -14.49 -8.65
N SER A 396 -5.44 -14.63 -8.36
CA SER A 396 -6.29 -13.49 -8.02
C SER A 396 -7.30 -13.80 -6.92
N HIS A 397 -7.29 -13.00 -5.87
CA HIS A 397 -8.30 -13.01 -4.82
C HIS A 397 -9.65 -12.41 -5.25
N HIS A 398 -9.77 -11.91 -6.47
CA HIS A 398 -11.01 -11.36 -7.04
C HIS A 398 -11.80 -12.37 -7.88
N VAL A 399 -11.20 -13.51 -8.25
CA VAL A 399 -11.85 -14.48 -9.12
C VAL A 399 -12.70 -15.46 -8.31
N GLU A 400 -13.96 -15.60 -8.72
CA GLU A 400 -14.83 -16.71 -8.35
C GLU A 400 -14.74 -17.74 -9.46
N CYS A 401 -14.08 -18.85 -9.17
CA CYS A 401 -13.90 -19.94 -10.12
C CYS A 401 -14.63 -21.20 -9.66
N SER A 402 -15.39 -21.79 -10.56
CA SER A 402 -16.12 -23.04 -10.32
C SER A 402 -15.84 -24.07 -11.42
N SER A 403 -15.91 -25.34 -11.07
CA SER A 403 -15.81 -26.45 -12.02
C SER A 403 -17.16 -27.15 -12.20
N LEU A 404 -17.52 -27.45 -13.44
CA LEU A 404 -18.64 -28.33 -13.76
C LEU A 404 -18.12 -29.73 -14.03
N LYS A 405 -18.78 -30.75 -13.43
CA LYS A 405 -18.46 -32.17 -13.63
C LYS A 405 -19.29 -32.83 -14.74
N SER A 406 -20.42 -32.21 -15.08
CA SER A 406 -21.28 -32.63 -16.19
C SER A 406 -22.07 -31.43 -16.71
N ILE A 407 -22.40 -31.43 -17.98
CA ILE A 407 -23.29 -30.45 -18.60
C ILE A 407 -24.63 -31.14 -18.86
#